data_78b73dea867d06b4b440d6c8cb0f28bb
#
_entry.id   78b73dea867d06b4b440d6c8cb0f28bb
#
_cell.length_a   1.000
_cell.length_b   1.000
_cell.length_c   1.000
_cell.angle_alpha   90.00
_cell.angle_beta   90.00
_cell.angle_gamma   90.00
#
_symmetry.space_group_name_H-M   'P 1'
#
loop_
_entity.id
_entity.type
_entity.pdbx_description
1 polymer ?
#
loop_
_entity_poly.entity_id
_entity_poly.type
_entity_poly.pdbx_seq_one_letter_code
_entity_poly.pdbx_strand_id
1 'polypeptide(L)'
;MAYDLEEQEQIDEFKAWWKTYGKYVLLAVAVVLFTFFGIQGWRYYQHRQALMASTQYETLSQADAKDLKLIRSISAELMDKFSGTAYAGRAALIVAKANYIANDSKSAKAQLDWARNNAQEEPIKAIAQLQLAAMQLEE
;
A
#
# COMPACT_ATOMS: atom_id res chain seq x y z
N MET A 1 46.34 -0.81 -42.03
CA MET A 1 46.10 0.53 -42.58
C MET A 1 44.66 0.70 -43.04
N ALA A 2 44.04 -0.25 -43.76
CA ALA A 2 42.62 -0.17 -44.13
C ALA A 2 41.66 -0.21 -42.95
N TYR A 3 41.97 -0.95 -41.89
CA TYR A 3 41.20 -1.06 -40.68
C TYR A 3 41.07 0.26 -39.90
N ASP A 4 42.11 1.07 -39.84
CA ASP A 4 42.09 2.36 -39.14
C ASP A 4 41.18 3.39 -39.80
N LEU A 5 41.04 3.33 -41.12
CA LEU A 5 40.15 4.28 -41.88
C LEU A 5 38.68 3.88 -41.72
N GLU A 6 38.36 2.60 -41.77
CA GLU A 6 36.98 2.11 -41.55
C GLU A 6 36.54 2.33 -40.10
N GLU A 7 37.43 2.13 -39.11
CA GLU A 7 37.14 2.43 -37.72
C GLU A 7 36.94 3.92 -37.47
N GLN A 8 37.71 4.78 -38.11
CA GLN A 8 37.58 6.23 -38.00
C GLN A 8 36.28 6.72 -38.65
N GLU A 9 35.89 6.17 -39.79
CA GLU A 9 34.61 6.51 -40.44
C GLU A 9 33.39 6.11 -39.56
N GLN A 10 33.43 4.91 -38.96
CA GLN A 10 32.40 4.45 -38.04
C GLN A 10 32.30 5.31 -36.77
N ILE A 11 33.44 5.74 -36.23
CA ILE A 11 33.47 6.64 -35.09
C ILE A 11 32.91 8.03 -35.43
N ASP A 12 33.20 8.54 -36.59
CA ASP A 12 32.73 9.85 -37.02
C ASP A 12 31.23 9.83 -37.35
N GLU A 13 30.73 8.76 -37.96
CA GLU A 13 29.28 8.53 -38.13
C GLU A 13 28.55 8.46 -36.80
N PHE A 14 29.11 7.72 -35.84
CA PHE A 14 28.55 7.61 -34.48
C PHE A 14 28.54 8.97 -33.77
N LYS A 15 29.62 9.75 -33.88
CA LYS A 15 29.68 11.12 -33.32
C LYS A 15 28.66 12.05 -33.94
N ALA A 16 28.47 11.99 -35.26
CA ALA A 16 27.50 12.79 -35.98
C ALA A 16 26.07 12.43 -35.55
N TRP A 17 25.78 11.12 -35.47
CA TRP A 17 24.50 10.61 -34.95
C TRP A 17 24.26 11.05 -33.53
N TRP A 18 25.25 10.88 -32.62
CA TRP A 18 25.17 11.31 -31.25
C TRP A 18 24.95 12.80 -31.06
N LYS A 19 25.59 13.62 -31.90
CA LYS A 19 25.41 15.05 -31.88
C LYS A 19 23.96 15.46 -32.25
N THR A 20 23.31 14.70 -33.11
CA THR A 20 21.96 14.94 -33.55
C THR A 20 20.91 14.38 -32.59
N TYR A 21 21.10 13.15 -32.16
CA TYR A 21 20.11 12.39 -31.38
C TYR A 21 20.48 12.19 -29.91
N GLY A 22 21.71 12.50 -29.51
CA GLY A 22 22.21 12.24 -28.14
C GLY A 22 21.34 12.87 -27.06
N LYS A 23 20.79 14.07 -27.29
CA LYS A 23 19.85 14.72 -26.36
C LYS A 23 18.58 13.92 -26.13
N TYR A 24 18.04 13.28 -27.19
CA TYR A 24 16.85 12.45 -27.08
C TYR A 24 17.14 11.11 -26.38
N VAL A 25 18.31 10.53 -26.66
CA VAL A 25 18.78 9.32 -25.97
C VAL A 25 18.98 9.60 -24.49
N LEU A 26 19.62 10.71 -24.13
CA LEU A 26 19.79 11.11 -22.73
C LEU A 26 18.45 11.36 -22.04
N LEU A 27 17.50 12.00 -22.73
CA LEU A 27 16.16 12.20 -22.19
C LEU A 27 15.45 10.87 -21.96
N ALA A 28 15.52 9.94 -22.92
CA ALA A 28 14.93 8.61 -22.79
C ALA A 28 15.54 7.83 -21.61
N VAL A 29 16.86 7.84 -21.48
CA VAL A 29 17.57 7.22 -20.36
C VAL A 29 17.16 7.86 -19.03
N ALA A 30 17.07 9.20 -18.96
CA ALA A 30 16.64 9.91 -17.78
C ALA A 30 15.21 9.51 -17.36
N VAL A 31 14.28 9.41 -18.31
CA VAL A 31 12.89 8.98 -18.05
C VAL A 31 12.86 7.55 -17.51
N VAL A 32 13.62 6.63 -18.10
CA VAL A 32 13.71 5.24 -17.64
C VAL A 32 14.27 5.15 -16.21
N LEU A 33 15.35 5.87 -15.93
CA LEU A 33 15.95 5.92 -14.60
C LEU A 33 15.00 6.53 -13.58
N PHE A 34 14.34 7.63 -13.91
CA PHE A 34 13.38 8.29 -13.03
C PHE A 34 12.20 7.36 -12.69
N THR A 35 11.68 6.65 -13.69
CA THR A 35 10.60 5.67 -13.50
C THR A 35 11.07 4.51 -12.63
N PHE A 36 12.25 3.98 -12.90
CA PHE A 36 12.83 2.86 -12.14
C PHE A 36 13.04 3.24 -10.66
N PHE A 37 13.69 4.37 -10.39
CA PHE A 37 13.91 4.84 -9.02
C PHE A 37 12.61 5.23 -8.32
N GLY A 38 11.65 5.79 -9.03
CA GLY A 38 10.32 6.11 -8.49
C GLY A 38 9.58 4.85 -8.03
N ILE A 39 9.54 3.82 -8.86
CA ILE A 39 8.91 2.52 -8.51
C ILE A 39 9.64 1.86 -7.34
N GLN A 40 10.97 1.88 -7.35
CA GLN A 40 11.77 1.26 -6.30
C GLN A 40 11.60 1.98 -4.96
N GLY A 41 11.59 3.32 -4.97
CA GLY A 41 11.33 4.12 -3.78
C GLY A 41 9.92 3.90 -3.21
N TRP A 42 8.91 3.82 -4.09
CA TRP A 42 7.54 3.52 -3.69
C TRP A 42 7.41 2.13 -3.06
N ARG A 43 8.02 1.10 -3.65
CA ARG A 43 8.05 -0.26 -3.09
C ARG A 43 8.73 -0.32 -1.73
N TYR A 44 9.85 0.40 -1.57
CA TYR A 44 10.55 0.49 -0.30
C TYR A 44 9.69 1.14 0.78
N TYR A 45 9.01 2.23 0.44
CA TYR A 45 8.08 2.91 1.34
C TYR A 45 6.92 1.99 1.77
N GLN A 46 6.27 1.34 0.81
CA GLN A 46 5.19 0.39 1.11
C GLN A 46 5.66 -0.79 1.97
N HIS A 47 6.85 -1.31 1.70
CA HIS A 47 7.41 -2.40 2.50
C HIS A 47 7.66 -1.99 3.95
N ARG A 48 8.22 -0.80 4.17
CA ARG A 48 8.39 -0.26 5.52
C ARG A 48 7.07 -0.04 6.23
N GLN A 49 6.09 0.51 5.53
CA GLN A 49 4.74 0.69 6.07
C GLN A 49 4.11 -0.65 6.48
N ALA A 50 4.24 -1.67 5.65
CA ALA A 50 3.71 -3.00 5.94
C ALA A 50 4.40 -3.66 7.15
N LEU A 51 5.72 -3.51 7.29
CA LEU A 51 6.47 -4.03 8.44
C LEU A 51 6.03 -3.35 9.76
N MET A 52 5.88 -2.04 9.77
CA MET A 52 5.42 -1.31 10.95
C MET A 52 3.97 -1.67 11.29
N ALA A 53 3.11 -1.77 10.28
CA ALA A 53 1.72 -2.18 10.46
C ALA A 53 1.59 -3.62 10.97
N SER A 54 2.44 -4.55 10.51
CA SER A 54 2.42 -5.95 10.96
C SER A 54 2.75 -6.08 12.44
N THR A 55 3.72 -5.30 12.93
CA THR A 55 4.09 -5.30 14.35
C THR A 55 2.93 -4.81 15.23
N GLN A 56 2.25 -3.76 14.81
CA GLN A 56 1.08 -3.26 15.52
C GLN A 56 -0.10 -4.24 15.43
N TYR A 57 -0.30 -4.84 14.27
CA TYR A 57 -1.34 -5.86 14.09
C TYR A 57 -1.08 -7.09 14.97
N GLU A 58 0.15 -7.52 15.11
CA GLU A 58 0.52 -8.61 16.02
C GLU A 58 0.14 -8.28 17.47
N THR A 59 0.46 -7.07 17.93
CA THR A 59 0.02 -6.59 19.26
C THR A 59 -1.49 -6.59 19.39
N LEU A 60 -2.21 -6.15 18.35
CA LEU A 60 -3.67 -6.14 18.31
C LEU A 60 -4.25 -7.57 18.39
N SER A 61 -3.67 -8.51 17.64
CA SER A 61 -4.13 -9.90 17.60
C SER A 61 -3.93 -10.66 18.92
N GLN A 62 -2.94 -10.22 19.71
CA GLN A 62 -2.63 -10.78 21.04
C GLN A 62 -3.34 -10.04 22.17
N ALA A 63 -3.97 -8.91 21.89
CA ALA A 63 -4.69 -8.14 22.90
C ALA A 63 -5.85 -8.94 23.52
N ASP A 64 -6.04 -8.82 24.85
CA ASP A 64 -7.21 -9.40 25.50
C ASP A 64 -8.48 -8.74 24.95
N ALA A 65 -9.47 -9.56 24.59
CA ALA A 65 -10.77 -9.10 24.10
C ALA A 65 -11.48 -8.13 25.07
N LYS A 66 -11.09 -8.15 26.35
CA LYS A 66 -11.60 -7.24 27.38
C LYS A 66 -10.94 -5.86 27.36
N ASP A 67 -9.76 -5.73 26.77
CA ASP A 67 -9.05 -4.44 26.68
C ASP A 67 -9.51 -3.64 25.47
N LEU A 68 -10.76 -3.23 25.51
CA LEU A 68 -11.38 -2.46 24.43
C LEU A 68 -10.64 -1.16 24.12
N LYS A 69 -10.04 -0.52 25.13
CA LYS A 69 -9.29 0.72 24.95
C LYS A 69 -8.04 0.51 24.10
N LEU A 70 -7.29 -0.55 24.38
CA LEU A 70 -6.10 -0.93 23.62
C LEU A 70 -6.48 -1.31 22.17
N ILE A 71 -7.50 -2.14 22.01
CA ILE A 71 -8.00 -2.56 20.69
C ILE A 71 -8.41 -1.34 19.85
N ARG A 72 -9.17 -0.43 20.41
CA ARG A 72 -9.59 0.81 19.74
C ARG A 72 -8.40 1.69 19.35
N SER A 73 -7.43 1.84 20.25
CA SER A 73 -6.24 2.69 20.02
C SER A 73 -5.38 2.16 18.87
N ILE A 74 -5.02 0.88 18.93
CA ILE A 74 -4.16 0.27 17.89
C ILE A 74 -4.90 0.20 16.55
N SER A 75 -6.17 -0.15 16.55
CA SER A 75 -6.97 -0.22 15.32
C SER A 75 -7.12 1.15 14.68
N ALA A 76 -7.36 2.19 15.47
CA ALA A 76 -7.43 3.56 14.96
C ALA A 76 -6.12 4.00 14.31
N GLU A 77 -4.97 3.68 14.93
CA GLU A 77 -3.66 4.00 14.36
C GLU A 77 -3.39 3.25 13.06
N LEU A 78 -3.73 1.95 12.99
CA LEU A 78 -3.61 1.15 11.77
C LEU A 78 -4.49 1.70 10.64
N MET A 79 -5.71 2.10 10.94
CA MET A 79 -6.66 2.66 9.97
C MET A 79 -6.28 4.05 9.49
N ASP A 80 -5.66 4.86 10.35
CA ASP A 80 -5.25 6.24 10.03
C ASP A 80 -3.89 6.27 9.32
N LYS A 81 -2.85 5.74 9.95
CA LYS A 81 -1.47 5.85 9.44
C LYS A 81 -1.08 4.77 8.44
N PHE A 82 -1.72 3.61 8.49
CA PHE A 82 -1.38 2.43 7.68
C PHE A 82 -2.55 1.95 6.82
N SER A 83 -3.44 2.85 6.45
CA SER A 83 -4.64 2.56 5.64
C SER A 83 -4.34 1.89 4.29
N GLY A 84 -3.16 2.12 3.72
CA GLY A 84 -2.69 1.47 2.50
C GLY A 84 -2.16 0.05 2.67
N THR A 85 -2.20 -0.52 3.88
CA THR A 85 -1.78 -1.90 4.17
C THR A 85 -2.97 -2.82 4.34
N ALA A 86 -2.76 -4.12 4.11
CA ALA A 86 -3.79 -5.16 4.37
C ALA A 86 -4.19 -5.22 5.85
N TYR A 87 -3.30 -4.85 6.75
CA TYR A 87 -3.52 -4.90 8.19
C TYR A 87 -4.59 -3.92 8.68
N ALA A 88 -4.75 -2.77 8.03
CA ALA A 88 -5.75 -1.78 8.39
C ALA A 88 -7.18 -2.31 8.24
N GLY A 89 -7.48 -2.98 7.13
CA GLY A 89 -8.80 -3.60 6.90
C GLY A 89 -9.11 -4.70 7.92
N ARG A 90 -8.13 -5.54 8.21
CA ARG A 90 -8.25 -6.61 9.21
C ARG A 90 -8.44 -6.04 10.62
N ALA A 91 -7.73 -4.97 10.97
CA ALA A 91 -7.89 -4.27 12.24
C ALA A 91 -9.29 -3.68 12.39
N ALA A 92 -9.85 -3.13 11.31
CA ALA A 92 -11.22 -2.61 11.30
C ALA A 92 -12.26 -3.70 11.64
N LEU A 93 -12.10 -4.91 11.13
CA LEU A 93 -12.97 -6.05 11.50
C LEU A 93 -12.81 -6.46 12.96
N ILE A 94 -11.58 -6.46 13.49
CA ILE A 94 -11.32 -6.80 14.89
C ILE A 94 -11.98 -5.79 15.83
N VAL A 95 -11.78 -4.50 15.60
CA VAL A 95 -12.37 -3.45 16.44
C VAL A 95 -13.88 -3.37 16.28
N ALA A 96 -14.42 -3.65 15.11
CA ALA A 96 -15.86 -3.74 14.89
C ALA A 96 -16.48 -4.85 15.76
N LYS A 97 -15.87 -6.02 15.75
CA LYS A 97 -16.30 -7.14 16.62
C LYS A 97 -16.22 -6.78 18.10
N ALA A 98 -15.11 -6.17 18.52
CA ALA A 98 -14.93 -5.76 19.92
C ALA A 98 -15.99 -4.73 20.34
N ASN A 99 -16.28 -3.74 19.50
CA ASN A 99 -17.33 -2.77 19.75
C ASN A 99 -18.73 -3.41 19.82
N TYR A 100 -19.01 -4.35 18.92
CA TYR A 100 -20.29 -5.07 18.92
C TYR A 100 -20.50 -5.85 20.23
N ILE A 101 -19.47 -6.58 20.68
CA ILE A 101 -19.51 -7.32 21.96
C ILE A 101 -19.69 -6.37 23.15
N ALA A 102 -19.16 -5.16 23.07
CA ALA A 102 -19.30 -4.13 24.08
C ALA A 102 -20.67 -3.38 23.99
N ASN A 103 -21.61 -3.84 23.18
CA ASN A 103 -22.91 -3.21 22.89
C ASN A 103 -22.81 -1.81 22.27
N ASP A 104 -21.70 -1.50 21.61
CA ASP A 104 -21.51 -0.27 20.86
C ASP A 104 -21.73 -0.54 19.35
N SER A 105 -22.96 -0.83 19.00
CA SER A 105 -23.34 -1.14 17.60
C SER A 105 -23.06 0.01 16.64
N LYS A 106 -23.17 1.25 17.10
CA LYS A 106 -22.89 2.43 16.28
C LYS A 106 -21.43 2.48 15.83
N SER A 107 -20.50 2.31 16.77
CA SER A 107 -19.06 2.25 16.46
C SER A 107 -18.72 1.01 15.63
N ALA A 108 -19.33 -0.13 15.92
CA ALA A 108 -19.11 -1.36 15.15
C ALA A 108 -19.50 -1.16 13.67
N LYS A 109 -20.67 -0.59 13.39
CA LYS A 109 -21.10 -0.26 12.02
C LYS A 109 -20.17 0.72 11.33
N ALA A 110 -19.71 1.76 12.03
CA ALA A 110 -18.77 2.73 11.48
C ALA A 110 -17.44 2.07 11.06
N GLN A 111 -16.92 1.13 11.84
CA GLN A 111 -15.69 0.41 11.51
C GLN A 111 -15.87 -0.57 10.33
N LEU A 112 -17.00 -1.24 10.27
CA LEU A 112 -17.34 -2.11 9.13
C LEU A 112 -17.52 -1.30 7.84
N ASP A 113 -18.14 -0.13 7.93
CA ASP A 113 -18.31 0.77 6.79
C ASP A 113 -16.98 1.31 6.29
N TRP A 114 -16.08 1.63 7.19
CA TRP A 114 -14.71 1.98 6.84
C TRP A 114 -14.00 0.83 6.11
N ALA A 115 -14.09 -0.40 6.63
CA ALA A 115 -13.47 -1.58 6.02
C ALA A 115 -14.02 -1.86 4.62
N ARG A 116 -15.34 -1.74 4.44
CA ARG A 116 -16.00 -1.88 3.13
C ARG A 116 -15.44 -0.90 2.09
N ASN A 117 -15.18 0.33 2.50
CA ASN A 117 -14.76 1.40 1.59
C ASN A 117 -13.25 1.48 1.39
N ASN A 118 -12.44 1.09 2.37
CA ASN A 118 -11.00 1.37 2.40
C ASN A 118 -10.09 0.13 2.47
N ALA A 119 -10.59 -1.06 2.80
CA ALA A 119 -9.76 -2.25 2.88
C ALA A 119 -9.08 -2.55 1.55
N GLN A 120 -7.82 -3.00 1.60
CA GLN A 120 -7.06 -3.35 0.40
C GLN A 120 -7.44 -4.73 -0.17
N GLU A 121 -7.97 -5.60 0.68
CA GLU A 121 -8.33 -6.96 0.32
C GLU A 121 -9.83 -7.07 0.02
N GLU A 122 -10.18 -7.54 -1.17
CA GLU A 122 -11.60 -7.75 -1.55
C GLU A 122 -12.36 -8.71 -0.61
N PRO A 123 -11.76 -9.81 -0.11
CA PRO A 123 -12.43 -10.64 0.90
C PRO A 123 -12.80 -9.89 2.18
N ILE A 124 -11.97 -8.97 2.62
CA ILE A 124 -12.24 -8.15 3.82
C ILE A 124 -13.41 -7.21 3.58
N LYS A 125 -13.49 -6.58 2.40
CA LYS A 125 -14.65 -5.75 2.01
C LYS A 125 -15.95 -6.56 1.99
N ALA A 126 -15.90 -7.77 1.44
CA ALA A 126 -17.05 -8.67 1.40
C ALA A 126 -17.52 -9.09 2.80
N ILE A 127 -16.58 -9.42 3.70
CA ILE A 127 -16.90 -9.75 5.08
C ILE A 127 -17.53 -8.54 5.79
N ALA A 128 -17.00 -7.34 5.59
CA ALA A 128 -17.55 -6.11 6.17
C ALA A 128 -18.99 -5.86 5.70
N GLN A 129 -19.27 -6.04 4.41
CA GLN A 129 -20.62 -5.91 3.87
C GLN A 129 -21.59 -6.93 4.46
N LEU A 130 -21.14 -8.19 4.59
CA LEU A 130 -21.95 -9.27 5.16
C LEU A 130 -22.30 -8.99 6.62
N GLN A 131 -21.31 -8.55 7.41
CA GLN A 131 -21.54 -8.19 8.81
C GLN A 131 -22.42 -6.97 8.98
N LEU A 132 -22.30 -5.95 8.11
CA LEU A 132 -23.19 -4.80 8.10
C LEU A 132 -24.64 -5.21 7.80
N ALA A 133 -24.84 -6.08 6.82
CA ALA A 133 -26.16 -6.59 6.49
C ALA A 133 -26.76 -7.40 7.64
N ALA A 134 -25.97 -8.25 8.30
CA ALA A 134 -26.40 -9.00 9.48
C ALA A 134 -26.86 -8.08 10.62
N MET A 135 -26.08 -7.03 10.91
CA MET A 135 -26.43 -6.07 11.96
C MET A 135 -27.68 -5.25 11.64
N GLN A 136 -28.00 -5.04 10.36
CA GLN A 136 -29.24 -4.38 9.94
C GLN A 136 -30.48 -5.26 10.08
N LEU A 137 -30.31 -6.57 10.02
CA LEU A 137 -31.40 -7.54 10.22
C LEU A 137 -31.76 -7.75 11.69
N GLU A 138 -30.86 -7.43 12.60
CA GLU A 138 -31.07 -7.56 14.06
C GLU A 138 -31.75 -6.32 14.68
N GLU A 139 -31.91 -5.23 13.92
CA GLU A 139 -32.62 -4.00 14.32
C GLU A 139 -34.10 -4.03 13.93
#